data_d8a45ede1fac8e984d3fb33d07e912d0
#
_entry.id   d8a45ede1fac8e984d3fb33d07e912d0
#
_cell.length_a   1.000
_cell.length_b   1.000
_cell.length_c   1.000
_cell.angle_alpha   90.00
_cell.angle_beta   90.00
_cell.angle_gamma   90.00
#
_symmetry.space_group_name_H-M   'P 1'
#
loop_
_entity.id
_entity.type
_entity.pdbx_description
1 polymer ?
#
loop_
_entity_poly.entity_id
_entity_poly.type
_entity_poly.pdbx_seq_one_letter_code
_entity_poly.pdbx_strand_id
1 'polypeptide(L)'
;MDYQNTLLYLYNSVPMFQQVGSSAYKEGLENTLALDEHFGHPHRNFHSIHVGGTNGKGSCSHTLAAILQEAGYRVGLYTSPHLVDFRERIRINGQPIPEEYVVRFVEKERDFFEPLHPSFFELTTAMAFRYFADEHVDVAVIEVGLGGRLDCTNIVHPDLCIITNISFDHTQFLGNTLEKIAGEKAGIIKSGIPVIIGETTPETKPVFAKKAREVGAPILFAEEDEKDDYPGLECELKGLYQTKNTRTLLTAIPELRKAGYNLSEQAVRSGFAHVCELTGLMGRWQKLQDAPTLICDTGHNVGGITYITEQLKQQSYRKLHMIIGMVNDKDIHGVLALLPQEAEYYFTKASVRRALPESELAQLASEAGLQGNCYPDVPSAVQAAQEKSLPEDFIFVGGSSFIVADLLANRDALNLY
;
A
#
# COMPACT_ATOMS: atom_id res chain seq x y z
N MET A 1 5.77 29.68 1.05
CA MET A 1 6.39 28.80 0.00
C MET A 1 5.35 28.44 -1.03
N ASP A 2 5.71 28.13 -2.28
CA ASP A 2 4.81 27.40 -3.18
C ASP A 2 4.83 25.90 -2.84
N TYR A 3 3.93 25.14 -3.45
CA TYR A 3 3.78 23.71 -3.16
C TYR A 3 5.04 22.89 -3.50
N GLN A 4 5.69 23.17 -4.64
CA GLN A 4 6.89 22.43 -5.07
C GLN A 4 8.07 22.67 -4.10
N ASN A 5 8.27 23.91 -3.66
CA ASN A 5 9.29 24.22 -2.67
C ASN A 5 8.96 23.62 -1.29
N THR A 6 7.67 23.50 -0.95
CA THR A 6 7.22 22.83 0.27
C THR A 6 7.53 21.32 0.21
N LEU A 7 7.28 20.67 -0.91
CA LEU A 7 7.65 19.26 -1.10
C LEU A 7 9.15 19.05 -1.05
N LEU A 8 9.94 19.90 -1.71
CA LEU A 8 11.40 19.84 -1.66
C LEU A 8 11.91 20.00 -0.22
N TYR A 9 11.32 20.91 0.54
CA TYR A 9 11.63 21.07 1.97
C TYR A 9 11.32 19.78 2.74
N LEU A 10 10.11 19.21 2.60
CA LEU A 10 9.72 17.97 3.26
C LEU A 10 10.67 16.82 2.91
N TYR A 11 11.04 16.67 1.64
CA TYR A 11 11.89 15.58 1.17
C TYR A 11 13.36 15.72 1.59
N ASN A 12 13.86 16.94 1.74
CA ASN A 12 15.27 17.19 2.07
C ASN A 12 15.53 17.39 3.57
N SER A 13 14.56 17.98 4.29
CA SER A 13 14.71 18.34 5.70
C SER A 13 14.25 17.24 6.65
N VAL A 14 13.44 16.30 6.16
CA VAL A 14 12.83 15.24 6.96
C VAL A 14 13.20 13.88 6.37
N PRO A 15 13.92 12.98 7.08
CA PRO A 15 14.32 11.70 6.52
C PRO A 15 13.15 10.87 6.02
N MET A 16 13.11 10.56 4.72
CA MET A 16 12.06 9.80 4.08
C MET A 16 12.53 8.39 3.75
N PHE A 17 11.82 7.37 4.27
CA PHE A 17 12.15 5.95 4.05
C PHE A 17 12.25 5.57 2.57
N GLN A 18 11.41 6.14 1.71
CA GLN A 18 11.44 5.89 0.27
C GLN A 18 12.77 6.31 -0.37
N GLN A 19 13.44 7.34 0.16
CA GLN A 19 14.70 7.86 -0.40
C GLN A 19 15.96 7.28 0.26
N VAL A 20 15.95 7.16 1.60
CA VAL A 20 17.15 6.81 2.37
C VAL A 20 17.05 5.43 3.05
N GLY A 21 15.93 4.72 2.88
CA GLY A 21 15.73 3.37 3.43
C GLY A 21 15.74 3.36 4.96
N SER A 22 16.43 2.37 5.52
CA SER A 22 16.47 2.07 6.97
C SER A 22 16.91 3.23 7.87
N SER A 23 17.75 4.13 7.37
CA SER A 23 18.24 5.28 8.15
C SER A 23 17.17 6.32 8.49
N ALA A 24 16.02 6.29 7.81
CA ALA A 24 14.87 7.15 8.13
C ALA A 24 13.99 6.61 9.25
N TYR A 25 14.14 5.33 9.63
CA TYR A 25 13.33 4.73 10.68
C TYR A 25 13.76 5.24 12.05
N LYS A 26 12.80 5.75 12.81
CA LYS A 26 12.97 6.12 14.22
C LYS A 26 12.14 5.17 15.06
N GLU A 27 12.80 4.53 16.01
CA GLU A 27 12.11 3.67 16.98
C GLU A 27 11.48 4.54 18.07
N GLY A 28 10.21 4.26 18.37
CA GLY A 28 9.46 4.96 19.41
C GLY A 28 8.33 5.84 18.83
N LEU A 29 7.51 6.38 19.71
CA LEU A 29 6.35 7.23 19.40
C LEU A 29 6.46 8.64 20.00
N GLU A 30 7.60 9.01 20.55
CA GLU A 30 7.79 10.27 21.30
C GLU A 30 7.44 11.48 20.42
N ASN A 31 7.97 11.55 19.21
CA ASN A 31 7.67 12.65 18.29
C ASN A 31 6.20 12.62 17.84
N THR A 32 5.66 11.42 17.57
CA THR A 32 4.24 11.25 17.21
C THR A 32 3.33 11.76 18.31
N LEU A 33 3.62 11.42 19.57
CA LEU A 33 2.84 11.89 20.71
C LEU A 33 2.98 13.40 20.94
N ALA A 34 4.17 13.95 20.77
CA ALA A 34 4.40 15.40 20.89
C ALA A 34 3.63 16.18 19.80
N LEU A 35 3.63 15.70 18.56
CA LEU A 35 2.84 16.28 17.46
C LEU A 35 1.33 16.14 17.73
N ASP A 36 0.88 14.99 18.19
CA ASP A 36 -0.52 14.75 18.52
C ASP A 36 -1.02 15.68 19.64
N GLU A 37 -0.23 15.84 20.70
CA GLU A 37 -0.54 16.77 21.80
C GLU A 37 -0.57 18.22 21.31
N HIS A 38 0.41 18.65 20.51
CA HIS A 38 0.48 19.99 19.93
C HIS A 38 -0.79 20.33 19.12
N PHE A 39 -1.29 19.37 18.36
CA PHE A 39 -2.52 19.55 17.56
C PHE A 39 -3.81 19.27 18.35
N GLY A 40 -3.74 19.02 19.66
CA GLY A 40 -4.91 18.80 20.51
C GLY A 40 -5.60 17.45 20.26
N HIS A 41 -4.84 16.42 19.96
CA HIS A 41 -5.29 15.02 19.74
C HIS A 41 -6.33 14.90 18.60
N PRO A 42 -5.99 15.32 17.38
CA PRO A 42 -6.96 15.37 16.27
C PRO A 42 -7.57 14.01 15.93
N HIS A 43 -6.84 12.91 16.16
CA HIS A 43 -7.32 11.54 15.94
C HIS A 43 -8.55 11.17 16.77
N ARG A 44 -8.91 11.96 17.79
CA ARG A 44 -10.10 11.74 18.65
C ARG A 44 -11.37 12.37 18.10
N ASN A 45 -11.26 13.15 17.02
CA ASN A 45 -12.38 13.90 16.46
C ASN A 45 -13.11 13.16 15.32
N PHE A 46 -12.71 11.94 15.00
CA PHE A 46 -13.32 11.11 13.97
C PHE A 46 -13.21 9.62 14.35
N HIS A 47 -14.12 8.82 13.83
CA HIS A 47 -14.03 7.36 13.91
C HIS A 47 -12.89 6.84 13.04
N SER A 48 -12.33 5.68 13.35
CA SER A 48 -11.23 5.14 12.54
C SER A 48 -11.31 3.62 12.35
N ILE A 49 -10.78 3.15 11.23
CA ILE A 49 -10.52 1.74 10.92
C ILE A 49 -9.04 1.62 10.62
N HIS A 50 -8.34 0.73 11.34
CA HIS A 50 -6.89 0.62 11.29
C HIS A 50 -6.47 -0.63 10.52
N VAL A 51 -5.73 -0.47 9.42
CA VAL A 51 -5.40 -1.54 8.48
C VAL A 51 -3.90 -1.80 8.46
N GLY A 52 -3.47 -2.95 8.98
CA GLY A 52 -2.10 -3.45 8.96
C GLY A 52 -1.93 -4.68 8.08
N GLY A 53 -0.71 -5.19 8.00
CA GLY A 53 -0.36 -6.37 7.22
C GLY A 53 0.93 -6.18 6.43
N THR A 54 1.36 -7.21 5.70
CA THR A 54 2.50 -7.09 4.78
C THR A 54 2.02 -6.61 3.42
N ASN A 55 1.22 -7.41 2.72
CA ASN A 55 0.63 -7.08 1.43
C ASN A 55 -0.88 -6.84 1.57
N GLY A 56 -1.51 -6.14 0.62
CA GLY A 56 -2.96 -5.94 0.57
C GLY A 56 -3.50 -4.77 1.39
N LYS A 57 -2.70 -4.13 2.29
CA LYS A 57 -3.15 -3.00 3.11
C LYS A 57 -3.83 -1.90 2.29
N GLY A 58 -3.12 -1.38 1.28
CA GLY A 58 -3.64 -0.30 0.42
C GLY A 58 -4.91 -0.71 -0.32
N SER A 59 -4.96 -1.93 -0.89
CA SER A 59 -6.20 -2.44 -1.54
C SER A 59 -7.36 -2.50 -0.57
N CYS A 60 -7.17 -3.07 0.63
CA CYS A 60 -8.21 -3.13 1.65
C CYS A 60 -8.63 -1.74 2.13
N SER A 61 -7.67 -0.83 2.34
CA SER A 61 -7.97 0.54 2.79
C SER A 61 -8.79 1.32 1.76
N HIS A 62 -8.41 1.24 0.49
CA HIS A 62 -9.15 1.91 -0.59
C HIS A 62 -10.54 1.30 -0.80
N THR A 63 -10.66 -0.03 -0.80
CA THR A 63 -11.97 -0.69 -0.96
C THR A 63 -12.90 -0.36 0.21
N LEU A 64 -12.40 -0.34 1.46
CA LEU A 64 -13.21 0.09 2.60
C LEU A 64 -13.63 1.55 2.49
N ALA A 65 -12.71 2.44 2.09
CA ALA A 65 -13.03 3.84 1.87
C ALA A 65 -14.12 4.00 0.79
N ALA A 66 -14.06 3.25 -0.30
CA ALA A 66 -15.08 3.24 -1.33
C ALA A 66 -16.44 2.78 -0.79
N ILE A 67 -16.50 1.69 -0.03
CA ILE A 67 -17.73 1.18 0.59
C ILE A 67 -18.34 2.23 1.54
N LEU A 68 -17.52 2.86 2.37
CA LEU A 68 -17.98 3.89 3.31
C LEU A 68 -18.47 5.15 2.58
N GLN A 69 -17.82 5.57 1.49
CA GLN A 69 -18.29 6.67 0.64
C GLN A 69 -19.66 6.35 0.02
N GLU A 70 -19.84 5.14 -0.54
CA GLU A 70 -21.11 4.67 -1.09
C GLU A 70 -22.21 4.57 -0.02
N ALA A 71 -21.83 4.36 1.23
CA ALA A 71 -22.77 4.40 2.37
C ALA A 71 -23.09 5.84 2.85
N GLY A 72 -22.50 6.86 2.22
CA GLY A 72 -22.81 8.28 2.47
C GLY A 72 -21.95 8.93 3.55
N TYR A 73 -20.90 8.28 4.04
CA TYR A 73 -19.96 8.87 5.01
C TYR A 73 -18.98 9.84 4.33
N ARG A 74 -18.55 10.85 5.07
CA ARG A 74 -17.37 11.66 4.73
C ARG A 74 -16.13 10.92 5.19
N VAL A 75 -15.39 10.36 4.26
CA VAL A 75 -14.33 9.37 4.53
C VAL A 75 -12.95 9.97 4.36
N GLY A 76 -12.15 9.99 5.43
CA GLY A 76 -10.71 10.18 5.35
C GLY A 76 -10.02 8.87 4.94
N LEU A 77 -8.99 8.96 4.11
CA LEU A 77 -8.15 7.84 3.72
C LEU A 77 -6.68 8.24 3.84
N TYR A 78 -5.95 7.54 4.71
CA TYR A 78 -4.51 7.71 4.87
C TYR A 78 -3.78 6.45 4.42
N THR A 79 -2.95 6.55 3.38
CA THR A 79 -2.24 5.41 2.77
C THR A 79 -0.78 5.74 2.47
N SER A 80 0.05 4.70 2.31
CA SER A 80 1.46 4.84 1.95
C SER A 80 2.01 3.61 1.22
N PRO A 81 3.03 3.79 0.36
CA PRO A 81 3.55 5.05 -0.15
C PRO A 81 2.65 5.67 -1.22
N HIS A 82 2.92 6.92 -1.61
CA HIS A 82 2.36 7.49 -2.85
C HIS A 82 3.13 6.99 -4.08
N LEU A 83 2.52 7.05 -5.24
CA LEU A 83 3.15 6.71 -6.51
C LEU A 83 3.65 7.96 -7.25
N VAL A 84 2.77 8.88 -7.59
CA VAL A 84 3.09 10.05 -8.41
C VAL A 84 3.07 11.34 -7.59
N ASP A 85 2.01 11.57 -6.81
CA ASP A 85 1.81 12.81 -6.06
C ASP A 85 1.76 12.54 -4.55
N PHE A 86 2.50 13.32 -3.77
CA PHE A 86 2.49 13.27 -2.31
C PHE A 86 1.07 13.22 -1.72
N ARG A 87 0.14 14.00 -2.31
CA ARG A 87 -1.24 14.15 -1.85
C ARG A 87 -2.07 12.87 -1.94
N GLU A 88 -1.61 11.86 -2.68
CA GLU A 88 -2.23 10.51 -2.71
C GLU A 88 -2.31 9.89 -1.33
N ARG A 89 -1.40 10.26 -0.43
CA ARG A 89 -1.35 9.74 0.95
C ARG A 89 -2.52 10.16 1.81
N ILE A 90 -3.15 11.30 1.51
CA ILE A 90 -4.16 11.94 2.34
C ILE A 90 -5.32 12.36 1.45
N ARG A 91 -6.43 11.67 1.57
CA ARG A 91 -7.62 11.93 0.75
C ARG A 91 -8.87 12.06 1.62
N ILE A 92 -9.83 12.84 1.15
CA ILE A 92 -11.20 12.87 1.68
C ILE A 92 -12.16 12.62 0.52
N ASN A 93 -13.00 11.59 0.62
CA ASN A 93 -13.90 11.16 -0.45
C ASN A 93 -13.19 11.08 -1.82
N GLY A 94 -12.04 10.42 -1.85
CA GLY A 94 -11.21 10.24 -3.04
C GLY A 94 -10.41 11.47 -3.47
N GLN A 95 -10.75 12.67 -2.99
CA GLN A 95 -10.05 13.90 -3.36
C GLN A 95 -8.76 14.05 -2.54
N PRO A 96 -7.61 14.25 -3.19
CA PRO A 96 -6.36 14.50 -2.49
C PRO A 96 -6.41 15.78 -1.64
N ILE A 97 -5.64 15.80 -0.56
CA ILE A 97 -5.45 17.01 0.25
C ILE A 97 -5.05 18.20 -0.63
N PRO A 98 -5.63 19.40 -0.46
CA PRO A 98 -5.26 20.58 -1.25
C PRO A 98 -3.80 20.98 -1.07
N GLU A 99 -3.15 21.43 -2.13
CA GLU A 99 -1.76 21.93 -2.09
C GLU A 99 -1.60 23.06 -1.07
N GLU A 100 -2.58 23.96 -1.03
CA GLU A 100 -2.59 25.09 -0.10
C GLU A 100 -2.67 24.66 1.37
N TYR A 101 -3.33 23.51 1.65
CA TYR A 101 -3.34 22.97 3.01
C TYR A 101 -1.96 22.45 3.40
N VAL A 102 -1.29 21.72 2.51
CA VAL A 102 0.07 21.20 2.74
C VAL A 102 1.05 22.36 2.99
N VAL A 103 1.02 23.38 2.13
CA VAL A 103 1.87 24.59 2.27
C VAL A 103 1.59 25.28 3.60
N ARG A 104 0.34 25.58 3.90
CA ARG A 104 -0.06 26.26 5.14
C ARG A 104 0.31 25.48 6.39
N PHE A 105 0.15 24.15 6.37
CA PHE A 105 0.54 23.28 7.49
C PHE A 105 2.05 23.40 7.77
N VAL A 106 2.87 23.27 6.74
CA VAL A 106 4.33 23.35 6.89
C VAL A 106 4.74 24.76 7.35
N GLU A 107 4.26 25.80 6.72
CA GLU A 107 4.64 27.18 7.08
C GLU A 107 4.25 27.56 8.51
N LYS A 108 3.06 27.15 8.94
CA LYS A 108 2.53 27.52 10.25
C LYS A 108 3.16 26.71 11.39
N GLU A 109 3.41 25.43 11.17
CA GLU A 109 3.80 24.51 12.24
C GLU A 109 5.31 24.22 12.27
N ARG A 110 6.05 24.76 11.32
CA ARG A 110 7.49 24.52 11.12
C ARG A 110 8.31 24.80 12.39
N ASP A 111 8.07 25.95 13.05
CA ASP A 111 8.82 26.36 14.25
C ASP A 111 8.61 25.37 15.42
N PHE A 112 7.49 24.64 15.43
CA PHE A 112 7.23 23.61 16.41
C PHE A 112 7.91 22.27 16.05
N PHE A 113 7.74 21.80 14.82
CA PHE A 113 8.21 20.45 14.49
C PHE A 113 9.70 20.37 14.14
N GLU A 114 10.35 21.44 13.64
CA GLU A 114 11.79 21.39 13.31
C GLU A 114 12.67 20.97 14.49
N PRO A 115 12.49 21.52 15.72
CA PRO A 115 13.29 21.08 16.86
C PRO A 115 13.09 19.62 17.27
N LEU A 116 11.96 19.01 16.92
CA LEU A 116 11.68 17.59 17.18
C LEU A 116 12.41 16.67 16.20
N HIS A 117 12.88 17.21 15.07
CA HIS A 117 13.46 16.44 13.98
C HIS A 117 12.60 15.21 13.59
N PRO A 118 11.29 15.36 13.30
CA PRO A 118 10.43 14.23 13.01
C PRO A 118 10.91 13.49 11.76
N SER A 119 10.53 12.23 11.62
CA SER A 119 10.60 11.53 10.33
C SER A 119 9.50 12.03 9.39
N PHE A 120 9.69 11.82 8.10
CA PHE A 120 8.69 12.16 7.09
C PHE A 120 7.32 11.50 7.40
N PHE A 121 7.32 10.26 7.89
CA PHE A 121 6.09 9.55 8.19
C PHE A 121 5.40 10.09 9.46
N GLU A 122 6.15 10.45 10.51
CA GLU A 122 5.60 11.12 11.69
C GLU A 122 4.89 12.43 11.32
N LEU A 123 5.54 13.26 10.49
CA LEU A 123 4.99 14.54 10.10
C LEU A 123 3.78 14.40 9.18
N THR A 124 3.82 13.47 8.21
CA THR A 124 2.68 13.25 7.30
C THR A 124 1.50 12.61 8.00
N THR A 125 1.71 11.75 9.01
CA THR A 125 0.64 11.19 9.85
C THR A 125 -0.04 12.30 10.66
N ALA A 126 0.74 13.17 11.30
CA ALA A 126 0.19 14.33 12.03
C ALA A 126 -0.61 15.27 11.12
N MET A 127 -0.10 15.55 9.91
CA MET A 127 -0.79 16.35 8.90
C MET A 127 -2.13 15.71 8.49
N ALA A 128 -2.14 14.39 8.24
CA ALA A 128 -3.34 13.65 7.86
C ALA A 128 -4.42 13.73 8.95
N PHE A 129 -4.04 13.45 10.20
CA PHE A 129 -5.00 13.48 11.31
C PHE A 129 -5.53 14.88 11.57
N ARG A 130 -4.67 15.90 11.49
CA ARG A 130 -5.08 17.28 11.61
C ARG A 130 -6.04 17.67 10.48
N TYR A 131 -5.75 17.31 9.24
CA TYR A 131 -6.60 17.60 8.09
C TYR A 131 -7.97 16.92 8.21
N PHE A 132 -8.02 15.65 8.62
CA PHE A 132 -9.27 14.93 8.83
C PHE A 132 -10.14 15.56 9.92
N ALA A 133 -9.52 16.03 11.03
CA ALA A 133 -10.23 16.72 12.09
C ALA A 133 -10.75 18.10 11.64
N ASP A 134 -9.93 18.89 10.94
CA ASP A 134 -10.31 20.21 10.43
C ASP A 134 -11.47 20.11 9.42
N GLU A 135 -11.50 19.05 8.61
CA GLU A 135 -12.52 18.78 7.60
C GLU A 135 -13.72 17.97 8.13
N HIS A 136 -13.75 17.66 9.42
CA HIS A 136 -14.85 16.95 10.08
C HIS A 136 -15.24 15.64 9.37
N VAL A 137 -14.27 14.77 9.05
CA VAL A 137 -14.59 13.46 8.50
C VAL A 137 -15.37 12.61 9.52
N ASP A 138 -16.32 11.82 9.04
CA ASP A 138 -17.06 10.90 9.90
C ASP A 138 -16.18 9.75 10.36
N VAL A 139 -15.42 9.18 9.41
CA VAL A 139 -14.54 8.05 9.62
C VAL A 139 -13.29 8.15 8.76
N ALA A 140 -12.14 7.74 9.31
CA ALA A 140 -10.90 7.62 8.57
C ALA A 140 -10.46 6.15 8.47
N VAL A 141 -10.15 5.69 7.26
CA VAL A 141 -9.45 4.44 7.03
C VAL A 141 -7.95 4.73 7.02
N ILE A 142 -7.23 4.14 7.97
CA ILE A 142 -5.84 4.46 8.25
C ILE A 142 -4.97 3.23 8.00
N GLU A 143 -4.10 3.32 6.99
CA GLU A 143 -3.12 2.29 6.68
C GLU A 143 -1.87 2.43 7.56
N VAL A 144 -1.44 1.34 8.18
CA VAL A 144 -0.15 1.24 8.90
C VAL A 144 1.00 1.41 7.92
N GLY A 145 1.97 2.25 8.26
CA GLY A 145 3.15 2.45 7.43
C GLY A 145 4.13 1.30 7.50
N LEU A 146 4.60 0.96 8.71
CA LEU A 146 5.58 -0.10 8.93
C LEU A 146 5.32 -0.83 10.26
N GLY A 147 5.28 -2.16 10.21
CA GLY A 147 5.08 -2.99 11.40
C GLY A 147 3.67 -2.85 11.96
N GLY A 148 3.53 -2.17 13.07
CA GLY A 148 2.25 -1.91 13.75
C GLY A 148 2.45 -1.34 15.15
N ARG A 149 3.12 -2.08 16.04
CA ARG A 149 3.28 -1.73 17.47
C ARG A 149 3.84 -0.32 17.69
N LEU A 150 4.88 0.05 16.95
CA LEU A 150 5.57 1.34 17.01
C LEU A 150 5.32 2.22 15.77
N ASP A 151 4.27 1.90 15.00
CA ASP A 151 3.89 2.74 13.87
C ASP A 151 3.22 4.04 14.34
N CYS A 152 3.53 5.14 13.68
CA CYS A 152 2.99 6.47 14.02
C CYS A 152 1.46 6.50 14.01
N THR A 153 0.81 5.66 13.21
CA THR A 153 -0.64 5.55 13.15
C THR A 153 -1.24 4.86 14.38
N ASN A 154 -0.43 4.13 15.17
CA ASN A 154 -0.92 3.30 16.26
C ASN A 154 -1.36 4.06 17.53
N ILE A 155 -1.41 5.38 17.47
CA ILE A 155 -2.01 6.23 18.51
C ILE A 155 -3.54 6.25 18.45
N VAL A 156 -4.15 5.81 17.34
CA VAL A 156 -5.61 5.76 17.18
C VAL A 156 -6.26 4.70 18.07
N HIS A 157 -7.53 4.92 18.40
CA HIS A 157 -8.41 3.94 19.03
C HIS A 157 -9.55 3.60 18.04
N PRO A 158 -9.33 2.62 17.14
CA PRO A 158 -10.24 2.37 16.04
C PRO A 158 -11.49 1.60 16.45
N ASP A 159 -12.53 1.63 15.61
CA ASP A 159 -13.71 0.79 15.78
C ASP A 159 -13.46 -0.66 15.29
N LEU A 160 -12.49 -0.84 14.41
CA LEU A 160 -12.08 -2.14 13.86
C LEU A 160 -10.59 -2.12 13.49
N CYS A 161 -9.89 -3.21 13.77
CA CYS A 161 -8.55 -3.49 13.27
C CYS A 161 -8.61 -4.57 12.18
N ILE A 162 -7.78 -4.42 11.14
CA ILE A 162 -7.61 -5.43 10.08
C ILE A 162 -6.12 -5.70 9.93
N ILE A 163 -5.74 -6.99 9.86
CA ILE A 163 -4.39 -7.42 9.50
C ILE A 163 -4.52 -8.35 8.29
N THR A 164 -4.08 -7.88 7.12
CA THR A 164 -4.34 -8.54 5.84
C THR A 164 -3.62 -9.87 5.69
N ASN A 165 -2.31 -9.88 5.84
CA ASN A 165 -1.46 -11.06 5.82
C ASN A 165 -0.09 -10.81 6.43
N ILE A 166 0.69 -11.88 6.58
CA ILE A 166 2.09 -11.83 7.00
C ILE A 166 2.94 -12.52 5.95
N SER A 167 3.97 -11.83 5.50
CA SER A 167 5.06 -12.40 4.70
C SER A 167 6.37 -11.69 5.03
N PHE A 168 7.49 -12.25 4.58
CA PHE A 168 8.80 -11.63 4.79
C PHE A 168 8.90 -10.32 4.02
N ASP A 169 8.99 -9.24 4.75
CA ASP A 169 9.31 -7.90 4.28
C ASP A 169 9.86 -7.08 5.45
N HIS A 170 10.72 -6.11 5.18
CA HIS A 170 11.35 -5.25 6.20
C HIS A 170 11.97 -6.03 7.38
N THR A 171 12.59 -7.18 7.10
CA THR A 171 13.09 -8.11 8.12
C THR A 171 14.14 -7.50 9.04
N GLN A 172 14.86 -6.49 8.59
CA GLN A 172 15.82 -5.71 9.39
C GLN A 172 15.17 -4.95 10.57
N PHE A 173 13.84 -4.68 10.53
CA PHE A 173 13.10 -3.99 11.58
C PHE A 173 12.13 -4.90 12.31
N LEU A 174 11.44 -5.75 11.56
CA LEU A 174 10.33 -6.56 12.08
C LEU A 174 10.77 -7.95 12.55
N GLY A 175 12.05 -8.28 12.31
CA GLY A 175 12.62 -9.59 12.62
C GLY A 175 12.58 -10.54 11.44
N ASN A 176 13.30 -11.65 11.59
CA ASN A 176 13.61 -12.60 10.54
C ASN A 176 12.77 -13.89 10.59
N THR A 177 11.66 -13.88 11.29
CA THR A 177 10.67 -14.97 11.32
C THR A 177 9.26 -14.44 11.18
N LEU A 178 8.34 -15.26 10.67
CA LEU A 178 6.93 -14.87 10.48
C LEU A 178 6.27 -14.54 11.83
N GLU A 179 6.62 -15.24 12.91
CA GLU A 179 6.10 -14.97 14.26
C GLU A 179 6.51 -13.59 14.77
N LYS A 180 7.78 -13.17 14.54
CA LYS A 180 8.25 -11.84 14.95
C LYS A 180 7.53 -10.75 14.18
N ILE A 181 7.42 -10.90 12.86
CA ILE A 181 6.69 -9.96 11.99
C ILE A 181 5.22 -9.89 12.40
N ALA A 182 4.58 -11.02 12.68
CA ALA A 182 3.21 -11.09 13.18
C ALA A 182 3.08 -10.40 14.55
N GLY A 183 4.05 -10.56 15.44
CA GLY A 183 4.09 -9.90 16.75
C GLY A 183 4.10 -8.37 16.66
N GLU A 184 4.93 -7.80 15.76
CA GLU A 184 4.96 -6.35 15.53
C GLU A 184 3.63 -5.84 14.94
N LYS A 185 3.05 -6.59 13.98
CA LYS A 185 1.76 -6.20 13.39
C LYS A 185 0.58 -6.38 14.35
N ALA A 186 0.63 -7.41 15.21
CA ALA A 186 -0.36 -7.62 16.26
C ALA A 186 -0.41 -6.46 17.30
N GLY A 187 0.60 -5.60 17.31
CA GLY A 187 0.62 -4.39 18.15
C GLY A 187 -0.50 -3.39 17.87
N ILE A 188 -1.19 -3.49 16.72
CA ILE A 188 -2.37 -2.65 16.45
C ILE A 188 -3.66 -3.19 17.09
N ILE A 189 -3.67 -4.42 17.60
CA ILE A 189 -4.84 -5.03 18.27
C ILE A 189 -5.05 -4.33 19.61
N LYS A 190 -6.22 -3.72 19.77
CA LYS A 190 -6.59 -2.91 20.94
C LYS A 190 -7.58 -3.63 21.85
N SER A 191 -7.58 -3.25 23.13
CA SER A 191 -8.47 -3.82 24.14
C SER A 191 -9.94 -3.65 23.75
N GLY A 192 -10.66 -4.78 23.67
CA GLY A 192 -12.09 -4.80 23.38
C GLY A 192 -12.48 -4.46 21.93
N ILE A 193 -11.53 -4.12 21.07
CA ILE A 193 -11.80 -3.79 19.67
C ILE A 193 -11.68 -5.04 18.81
N PRO A 194 -12.67 -5.34 17.95
CA PRO A 194 -12.61 -6.48 17.05
C PRO A 194 -11.44 -6.36 16.06
N VAL A 195 -10.81 -7.50 15.76
CA VAL A 195 -9.75 -7.61 14.77
C VAL A 195 -10.06 -8.71 13.76
N ILE A 196 -9.92 -8.37 12.47
CA ILE A 196 -10.02 -9.32 11.36
C ILE A 196 -8.61 -9.67 10.91
N ILE A 197 -8.30 -10.95 10.86
CA ILE A 197 -7.06 -11.48 10.29
C ILE A 197 -7.40 -12.09 8.92
N GLY A 198 -6.79 -11.59 7.87
CA GLY A 198 -7.05 -12.03 6.50
C GLY A 198 -6.47 -13.43 6.23
N GLU A 199 -5.17 -13.50 6.03
CA GLU A 199 -4.48 -14.78 5.80
C GLU A 199 -3.58 -15.13 6.98
N THR A 200 -3.51 -16.42 7.30
CA THR A 200 -2.66 -16.95 8.37
C THR A 200 -1.79 -18.11 7.89
N THR A 201 -0.73 -18.36 8.65
CA THR A 201 0.08 -19.59 8.57
C THR A 201 0.07 -20.27 9.94
N PRO A 202 0.51 -21.53 10.04
CA PRO A 202 0.66 -22.21 11.33
C PRO A 202 1.49 -21.41 12.34
N GLU A 203 2.48 -20.64 11.88
CA GLU A 203 3.36 -19.82 12.71
C GLU A 203 2.69 -18.53 13.19
N THR A 204 1.88 -17.88 12.34
CA THR A 204 1.34 -16.53 12.63
C THR A 204 0.01 -16.56 13.39
N LYS A 205 -0.85 -17.55 13.12
CA LYS A 205 -2.17 -17.66 13.75
C LYS A 205 -2.12 -17.70 15.30
N PRO A 206 -1.23 -18.48 15.93
CA PRO A 206 -1.10 -18.50 17.38
C PRO A 206 -0.70 -17.14 17.97
N VAL A 207 0.12 -16.35 17.26
CA VAL A 207 0.57 -15.02 17.69
C VAL A 207 -0.61 -14.07 17.81
N PHE A 208 -1.47 -14.01 16.78
CA PHE A 208 -2.67 -13.19 16.80
C PHE A 208 -3.68 -13.63 17.84
N ALA A 209 -3.95 -14.93 17.93
CA ALA A 209 -4.86 -15.48 18.92
C ALA A 209 -4.40 -15.20 20.38
N LYS A 210 -3.09 -15.29 20.63
CA LYS A 210 -2.50 -14.96 21.94
C LYS A 210 -2.69 -13.46 22.23
N LYS A 211 -2.31 -12.58 21.30
CA LYS A 211 -2.44 -11.13 21.51
C LYS A 211 -3.87 -10.69 21.75
N ALA A 212 -4.82 -11.19 20.94
CA ALA A 212 -6.24 -10.88 21.10
C ALA A 212 -6.76 -11.30 22.48
N ARG A 213 -6.38 -12.49 22.95
CA ARG A 213 -6.74 -12.97 24.29
C ARG A 213 -6.16 -12.09 25.41
N GLU A 214 -4.88 -11.68 25.28
CA GLU A 214 -4.20 -10.83 26.27
C GLU A 214 -4.89 -9.49 26.46
N VAL A 215 -5.43 -8.91 25.37
CA VAL A 215 -6.09 -7.60 25.42
C VAL A 215 -7.63 -7.68 25.43
N GLY A 216 -8.20 -8.90 25.43
CA GLY A 216 -9.65 -9.09 25.39
C GLY A 216 -10.31 -8.63 24.10
N ALA A 217 -9.61 -8.68 22.96
CA ALA A 217 -10.15 -8.31 21.66
C ALA A 217 -10.91 -9.48 21.01
N PRO A 218 -12.12 -9.29 20.47
CA PRO A 218 -12.73 -10.24 19.57
C PRO A 218 -11.86 -10.44 18.34
N ILE A 219 -11.58 -11.69 17.95
CA ILE A 219 -10.75 -12.01 16.78
C ILE A 219 -11.52 -12.91 15.82
N LEU A 220 -11.48 -12.58 14.54
CA LEU A 220 -12.03 -13.38 13.44
C LEU A 220 -10.93 -13.64 12.40
N PHE A 221 -10.90 -14.88 11.91
CA PHE A 221 -10.02 -15.30 10.84
C PHE A 221 -10.83 -15.42 9.55
N ALA A 222 -10.55 -14.56 8.57
CA ALA A 222 -11.31 -14.50 7.34
C ALA A 222 -11.27 -15.80 6.53
N GLU A 223 -10.17 -16.57 6.65
CA GLU A 223 -10.05 -17.87 5.98
C GLU A 223 -11.00 -18.94 6.54
N GLU A 224 -11.52 -18.75 7.76
CA GLU A 224 -12.48 -19.66 8.42
C GLU A 224 -13.93 -19.23 8.20
N ASP A 225 -14.16 -18.06 7.60
CA ASP A 225 -15.51 -17.58 7.27
C ASP A 225 -15.93 -18.15 5.90
N GLU A 226 -16.78 -19.17 5.92
CA GLU A 226 -17.27 -19.84 4.70
C GLU A 226 -18.53 -19.17 4.11
N LYS A 227 -19.02 -18.08 4.71
CA LYS A 227 -20.24 -17.42 4.26
C LYS A 227 -20.02 -16.74 2.90
N ASP A 228 -20.98 -16.93 2.03
CA ASP A 228 -21.11 -16.19 0.78
C ASP A 228 -22.34 -15.26 0.87
N ASP A 229 -22.18 -14.20 1.66
CA ASP A 229 -23.24 -13.21 1.87
C ASP A 229 -23.45 -12.29 0.65
N TYR A 230 -22.56 -12.36 -0.34
CA TYR A 230 -22.57 -11.50 -1.53
C TYR A 230 -22.36 -12.29 -2.84
N PRO A 231 -23.26 -13.25 -3.19
CA PRO A 231 -23.10 -14.03 -4.40
C PRO A 231 -23.07 -13.13 -5.65
N GLY A 232 -22.15 -13.42 -6.56
CA GLY A 232 -21.97 -12.62 -7.78
C GLY A 232 -21.42 -11.20 -7.54
N LEU A 233 -20.67 -10.99 -6.43
CA LEU A 233 -20.01 -9.71 -6.16
C LEU A 233 -19.02 -9.36 -7.28
N GLU A 234 -19.23 -8.20 -7.89
CA GLU A 234 -18.31 -7.64 -8.86
C GLU A 234 -17.20 -6.84 -8.13
N CYS A 235 -15.94 -7.21 -8.38
CA CYS A 235 -14.79 -6.51 -7.85
C CYS A 235 -14.02 -5.83 -8.99
N GLU A 236 -13.78 -4.54 -8.89
CA GLU A 236 -12.98 -3.80 -9.86
C GLU A 236 -11.53 -4.26 -9.87
N LEU A 237 -10.95 -4.52 -8.70
CA LEU A 237 -9.58 -4.95 -8.55
C LEU A 237 -9.41 -6.43 -8.97
N LYS A 238 -8.65 -6.69 -10.04
CA LYS A 238 -8.57 -8.00 -10.73
C LYS A 238 -7.37 -8.89 -10.35
N GLY A 239 -6.46 -8.44 -9.48
CA GLY A 239 -5.35 -9.29 -9.03
C GLY A 239 -5.84 -10.54 -8.29
N LEU A 240 -5.23 -11.71 -8.50
CA LEU A 240 -5.60 -12.97 -7.80
C LEU A 240 -5.57 -12.81 -6.27
N TYR A 241 -4.61 -12.05 -5.76
CA TYR A 241 -4.51 -11.73 -4.34
C TYR A 241 -5.71 -10.92 -3.82
N GLN A 242 -6.48 -10.27 -4.70
CA GLN A 242 -7.67 -9.53 -4.30
C GLN A 242 -8.79 -10.44 -3.79
N THR A 243 -8.82 -11.70 -4.18
CA THR A 243 -9.78 -12.68 -3.63
C THR A 243 -9.63 -12.81 -2.12
N LYS A 244 -8.38 -12.81 -1.62
CA LYS A 244 -8.09 -12.86 -0.18
C LYS A 244 -8.44 -11.55 0.51
N ASN A 245 -8.10 -10.42 -0.11
CA ASN A 245 -8.47 -9.10 0.39
C ASN A 245 -10.00 -8.93 0.46
N THR A 246 -10.72 -9.36 -0.58
CA THR A 246 -12.18 -9.34 -0.63
C THR A 246 -12.78 -10.14 0.52
N ARG A 247 -12.31 -11.37 0.75
CA ARG A 247 -12.77 -12.21 1.87
C ARG A 247 -12.54 -11.52 3.22
N THR A 248 -11.35 -10.95 3.41
CA THR A 248 -11.01 -10.18 4.62
C THR A 248 -12.01 -9.05 4.86
N LEU A 249 -12.34 -8.30 3.82
CA LEU A 249 -13.29 -7.19 3.92
C LEU A 249 -14.74 -7.65 4.13
N LEU A 250 -15.17 -8.72 3.47
CA LEU A 250 -16.50 -9.28 3.69
C LEU A 250 -16.68 -9.77 5.13
N THR A 251 -15.64 -10.34 5.75
CA THR A 251 -15.65 -10.68 7.18
C THR A 251 -15.67 -9.44 8.07
N ALA A 252 -15.12 -8.31 7.61
CA ALA A 252 -15.13 -7.04 8.34
C ALA A 252 -16.49 -6.32 8.33
N ILE A 253 -17.29 -6.45 7.26
CA ILE A 253 -18.56 -5.75 7.11
C ILE A 253 -19.55 -6.01 8.26
N PRO A 254 -19.80 -7.25 8.70
CA PRO A 254 -20.67 -7.50 9.85
C PRO A 254 -20.19 -6.84 11.15
N GLU A 255 -18.89 -6.79 11.39
CA GLU A 255 -18.32 -6.16 12.59
C GLU A 255 -18.47 -4.63 12.54
N LEU A 256 -18.28 -4.01 11.38
CA LEU A 256 -18.57 -2.58 11.18
C LEU A 256 -20.05 -2.26 11.39
N ARG A 257 -20.96 -3.12 10.92
CA ARG A 257 -22.41 -2.95 11.20
C ARG A 257 -22.72 -3.03 12.69
N LYS A 258 -22.08 -3.94 13.43
CA LYS A 258 -22.20 -4.03 14.90
C LYS A 258 -21.64 -2.79 15.60
N ALA A 259 -20.59 -2.17 15.04
CA ALA A 259 -20.04 -0.92 15.53
C ALA A 259 -20.90 0.31 15.20
N GLY A 260 -22.02 0.14 14.48
CA GLY A 260 -22.99 1.19 14.18
C GLY A 260 -22.93 1.78 12.78
N TYR A 261 -22.06 1.25 11.90
CA TYR A 261 -22.00 1.72 10.51
C TYR A 261 -23.19 1.19 9.69
N ASN A 262 -23.87 2.11 9.01
CA ASN A 262 -24.99 1.77 8.14
C ASN A 262 -24.51 1.37 6.73
N LEU A 263 -24.02 0.15 6.58
CA LEU A 263 -23.51 -0.39 5.34
C LEU A 263 -24.59 -1.24 4.64
N SER A 264 -25.33 -0.66 3.71
CA SER A 264 -26.31 -1.41 2.91
C SER A 264 -25.61 -2.42 1.99
N GLU A 265 -26.33 -3.44 1.53
CA GLU A 265 -25.80 -4.38 0.52
C GLU A 265 -25.39 -3.62 -0.75
N GLN A 266 -26.20 -2.65 -1.18
CA GLN A 266 -25.88 -1.83 -2.35
C GLN A 266 -24.59 -1.04 -2.18
N ALA A 267 -24.36 -0.40 -1.03
CA ALA A 267 -23.13 0.34 -0.75
C ALA A 267 -21.90 -0.58 -0.78
N VAL A 268 -21.99 -1.78 -0.23
CA VAL A 268 -20.91 -2.77 -0.27
C VAL A 268 -20.61 -3.18 -1.71
N ARG A 269 -21.65 -3.57 -2.50
CA ARG A 269 -21.46 -3.97 -3.90
C ARG A 269 -20.88 -2.84 -4.75
N SER A 270 -21.43 -1.63 -4.61
CA SER A 270 -20.96 -0.46 -5.36
C SER A 270 -19.51 -0.09 -4.98
N GLY A 271 -19.17 -0.11 -3.71
CA GLY A 271 -17.82 0.16 -3.24
C GLY A 271 -16.77 -0.82 -3.79
N PHE A 272 -17.10 -2.12 -3.88
CA PHE A 272 -16.21 -3.09 -4.54
C PHE A 272 -16.09 -2.89 -6.04
N ALA A 273 -17.15 -2.44 -6.71
CA ALA A 273 -17.20 -2.26 -8.16
C ALA A 273 -16.50 -0.97 -8.65
N HIS A 274 -16.29 0.03 -7.79
CA HIS A 274 -15.79 1.37 -8.18
C HIS A 274 -14.65 1.89 -7.30
N VAL A 275 -13.76 1.01 -6.85
CA VAL A 275 -12.65 1.36 -5.92
C VAL A 275 -11.74 2.44 -6.50
N CYS A 276 -11.29 2.26 -7.75
CA CYS A 276 -10.33 3.16 -8.38
C CYS A 276 -10.98 4.53 -8.68
N GLU A 277 -12.22 4.53 -9.17
CA GLU A 277 -12.98 5.75 -9.44
C GLU A 277 -13.22 6.56 -8.17
N LEU A 278 -13.67 5.91 -7.10
CA LEU A 278 -14.02 6.58 -5.84
C LEU A 278 -12.81 7.00 -5.00
N THR A 279 -11.67 6.34 -5.15
CA THR A 279 -10.55 6.55 -4.24
C THR A 279 -9.21 6.89 -4.91
N GLY A 280 -9.13 6.75 -6.24
CA GLY A 280 -7.92 7.02 -7.00
C GLY A 280 -6.80 5.99 -6.75
N LEU A 281 -7.13 4.72 -6.42
CA LEU A 281 -6.15 3.65 -6.28
C LEU A 281 -5.49 3.34 -7.63
N MET A 282 -4.18 3.22 -7.64
CA MET A 282 -3.38 2.89 -8.82
C MET A 282 -2.42 1.73 -8.53
N GLY A 283 -1.91 1.11 -9.63
CA GLY A 283 -0.82 0.14 -9.56
C GLY A 283 -1.18 -1.21 -8.93
N ARG A 284 -2.43 -1.66 -9.05
CA ARG A 284 -2.89 -2.97 -8.55
C ARG A 284 -3.47 -3.79 -9.70
N TRP A 285 -2.62 -4.56 -10.38
CA TRP A 285 -2.95 -5.27 -11.63
C TRP A 285 -3.66 -4.34 -12.61
N GLN A 286 -3.12 -3.13 -12.74
CA GLN A 286 -3.74 -2.04 -13.49
C GLN A 286 -3.42 -2.16 -14.96
N LYS A 287 -4.46 -2.25 -15.79
CA LYS A 287 -4.31 -2.26 -17.23
C LYS A 287 -4.20 -0.82 -17.75
N LEU A 288 -3.17 -0.55 -18.55
CA LEU A 288 -2.86 0.75 -19.14
C LEU A 288 -2.92 0.75 -20.67
N GLN A 289 -3.01 -0.44 -21.29
CA GLN A 289 -3.11 -0.58 -22.75
C GLN A 289 -3.78 -1.91 -23.10
N ASP A 290 -4.57 -1.94 -24.16
CA ASP A 290 -5.30 -3.15 -24.59
C ASP A 290 -4.51 -4.04 -25.56
N ALA A 291 -3.77 -3.45 -26.52
CA ALA A 291 -3.04 -4.19 -27.56
C ALA A 291 -1.72 -3.50 -27.95
N PRO A 292 -0.53 -4.08 -27.65
CA PRO A 292 -0.37 -5.21 -26.74
C PRO A 292 -0.94 -4.92 -25.35
N THR A 293 -1.44 -5.93 -24.64
CA THR A 293 -1.91 -5.71 -23.28
C THR A 293 -0.75 -5.27 -22.39
N LEU A 294 -0.87 -4.10 -21.76
CA LEU A 294 0.10 -3.62 -20.80
C LEU A 294 -0.54 -3.50 -19.42
N ILE A 295 0.05 -4.21 -18.45
CA ILE A 295 -0.38 -4.22 -17.05
C ILE A 295 0.79 -3.83 -16.14
N CYS A 296 0.51 -3.04 -15.10
CA CYS A 296 1.45 -2.79 -14.03
C CYS A 296 0.93 -3.25 -12.66
N ASP A 297 1.86 -3.66 -11.79
CA ASP A 297 1.58 -4.02 -10.41
C ASP A 297 2.74 -3.66 -9.48
N THR A 298 2.42 -3.16 -8.30
CA THR A 298 3.40 -2.72 -7.28
C THR A 298 3.94 -3.84 -6.40
N GLY A 299 3.60 -5.11 -6.65
CA GLY A 299 4.17 -6.25 -5.94
C GLY A 299 5.70 -6.28 -6.05
N HIS A 300 6.39 -6.42 -4.91
CA HIS A 300 7.84 -6.21 -4.83
C HIS A 300 8.55 -7.12 -3.83
N ASN A 301 7.86 -8.06 -3.23
CA ASN A 301 8.41 -9.07 -2.33
C ASN A 301 7.99 -10.46 -2.79
N VAL A 302 8.59 -11.50 -2.21
CA VAL A 302 8.33 -12.89 -2.59
C VAL A 302 6.82 -13.21 -2.57
N GLY A 303 6.10 -12.81 -1.51
CA GLY A 303 4.66 -13.07 -1.41
C GLY A 303 3.84 -12.38 -2.50
N GLY A 304 4.14 -11.11 -2.82
CA GLY A 304 3.45 -10.38 -3.90
C GLY A 304 3.78 -10.94 -5.28
N ILE A 305 5.05 -11.23 -5.56
CA ILE A 305 5.50 -11.76 -6.85
C ILE A 305 4.96 -13.17 -7.10
N THR A 306 4.79 -14.00 -6.07
CA THR A 306 4.13 -15.31 -6.21
C THR A 306 2.74 -15.17 -6.85
N TYR A 307 1.90 -14.28 -6.35
CA TYR A 307 0.57 -14.05 -6.92
C TYR A 307 0.63 -13.47 -8.35
N ILE A 308 1.57 -12.54 -8.61
CA ILE A 308 1.75 -11.95 -9.94
C ILE A 308 2.13 -13.03 -10.96
N THR A 309 3.09 -13.90 -10.63
CA THR A 309 3.52 -14.96 -11.55
C THR A 309 2.44 -16.01 -11.79
N GLU A 310 1.66 -16.35 -10.78
CA GLU A 310 0.49 -17.23 -10.95
C GLU A 310 -0.57 -16.58 -11.87
N GLN A 311 -0.81 -15.30 -11.73
CA GLN A 311 -1.77 -14.58 -12.57
C GLN A 311 -1.27 -14.43 -14.01
N LEU A 312 0.02 -14.20 -14.23
CA LEU A 312 0.63 -14.16 -15.55
C LEU A 312 0.46 -15.48 -16.30
N LYS A 313 0.58 -16.64 -15.60
CA LYS A 313 0.33 -17.98 -16.18
C LYS A 313 -1.11 -18.18 -16.65
N GLN A 314 -2.08 -17.43 -16.12
CA GLN A 314 -3.49 -17.52 -16.50
C GLN A 314 -3.86 -16.57 -17.65
N GLN A 315 -2.93 -15.71 -18.09
CA GLN A 315 -3.17 -14.81 -19.22
C GLN A 315 -2.90 -15.53 -20.54
N SER A 316 -3.65 -15.16 -21.58
CA SER A 316 -3.42 -15.62 -22.94
C SER A 316 -2.57 -14.61 -23.68
N TYR A 317 -1.42 -15.00 -24.17
CA TYR A 317 -0.52 -14.16 -24.96
C TYR A 317 0.36 -15.01 -25.88
N ARG A 318 0.84 -14.38 -26.97
CA ARG A 318 1.84 -14.98 -27.84
C ARG A 318 3.23 -14.94 -27.17
N LYS A 319 3.61 -13.81 -26.60
CA LYS A 319 4.89 -13.58 -25.94
C LYS A 319 4.71 -12.67 -24.73
N LEU A 320 5.48 -12.94 -23.66
CA LEU A 320 5.52 -12.12 -22.44
C LEU A 320 6.77 -11.24 -22.45
N HIS A 321 6.57 -9.94 -22.27
CA HIS A 321 7.61 -8.94 -22.06
C HIS A 321 7.55 -8.45 -20.60
N MET A 322 8.68 -8.56 -19.88
CA MET A 322 8.77 -8.24 -18.45
C MET A 322 9.69 -7.05 -18.23
N ILE A 323 9.13 -5.89 -17.88
CA ILE A 323 9.88 -4.69 -17.51
C ILE A 323 10.02 -4.71 -15.99
N ILE A 324 11.24 -4.96 -15.50
CA ILE A 324 11.51 -5.21 -14.09
C ILE A 324 12.63 -4.30 -13.58
N GLY A 325 12.38 -3.68 -12.43
CA GLY A 325 13.38 -2.98 -11.63
C GLY A 325 13.12 -3.18 -10.14
N MET A 326 14.18 -3.18 -9.34
CA MET A 326 14.11 -3.47 -7.92
C MET A 326 14.85 -2.42 -7.10
N VAL A 327 14.68 -2.46 -5.79
CA VAL A 327 15.46 -1.69 -4.82
C VAL A 327 16.38 -2.62 -4.03
N ASN A 328 17.50 -2.08 -3.54
CA ASN A 328 18.60 -2.84 -2.97
C ASN A 328 18.33 -3.46 -1.58
N ASP A 329 17.22 -3.10 -0.93
CA ASP A 329 16.85 -3.56 0.41
C ASP A 329 15.82 -4.71 0.42
N LYS A 330 15.60 -5.35 -0.75
CA LYS A 330 14.65 -6.47 -0.90
C LYS A 330 15.36 -7.80 -1.13
N ASP A 331 14.61 -8.90 -0.98
CA ASP A 331 15.07 -10.25 -1.33
C ASP A 331 15.07 -10.44 -2.86
N ILE A 332 16.13 -9.94 -3.50
CA ILE A 332 16.28 -9.97 -4.96
C ILE A 332 16.33 -11.39 -5.47
N HIS A 333 17.10 -12.25 -4.86
CA HIS A 333 17.25 -13.67 -5.30
C HIS A 333 15.93 -14.43 -5.17
N GLY A 334 15.22 -14.27 -4.06
CA GLY A 334 13.92 -14.90 -3.86
C GLY A 334 12.88 -14.45 -4.89
N VAL A 335 12.89 -13.17 -5.27
CA VAL A 335 12.01 -12.62 -6.31
C VAL A 335 12.40 -13.15 -7.69
N LEU A 336 13.68 -13.06 -8.08
CA LEU A 336 14.15 -13.50 -9.40
C LEU A 336 13.88 -14.98 -9.67
N ALA A 337 14.00 -15.84 -8.64
CA ALA A 337 13.72 -17.27 -8.72
C ALA A 337 12.25 -17.60 -9.06
N LEU A 338 11.32 -16.69 -8.83
CA LEU A 338 9.90 -16.87 -9.11
C LEU A 338 9.49 -16.41 -10.51
N LEU A 339 10.30 -15.56 -11.16
CA LEU A 339 9.94 -14.92 -12.43
C LEU A 339 9.93 -15.92 -13.60
N PRO A 340 9.05 -15.73 -14.62
CA PRO A 340 8.93 -16.63 -15.76
C PRO A 340 10.23 -16.72 -16.59
N GLN A 341 10.74 -17.94 -16.82
CA GLN A 341 11.98 -18.16 -17.55
C GLN A 341 11.87 -17.85 -19.06
N GLU A 342 10.67 -18.00 -19.65
CA GLU A 342 10.44 -17.85 -21.09
C GLU A 342 10.07 -16.42 -21.52
N ALA A 343 10.08 -15.46 -20.60
CA ALA A 343 9.78 -14.06 -20.90
C ALA A 343 11.01 -13.33 -21.50
N GLU A 344 10.77 -12.28 -22.28
CA GLU A 344 11.81 -11.32 -22.67
C GLU A 344 11.90 -10.21 -21.62
N TYR A 345 13.08 -10.04 -21.00
CA TYR A 345 13.28 -9.08 -19.93
C TYR A 345 13.86 -7.75 -20.40
N TYR A 346 13.36 -6.68 -19.78
CA TYR A 346 13.80 -5.29 -19.91
C TYR A 346 14.18 -4.83 -18.49
N PHE A 347 15.45 -5.02 -18.14
CA PHE A 347 15.95 -4.63 -16.82
C PHE A 347 16.15 -3.14 -16.76
N THR A 348 15.56 -2.48 -15.77
CA THR A 348 15.61 -1.04 -15.63
C THR A 348 15.73 -0.64 -14.15
N LYS A 349 15.87 0.65 -13.89
CA LYS A 349 15.90 1.21 -12.54
C LYS A 349 14.91 2.36 -12.40
N ALA A 350 14.41 2.53 -11.21
CA ALA A 350 13.58 3.68 -10.84
C ALA A 350 14.42 4.93 -10.57
N SER A 351 13.80 6.10 -10.62
CA SER A 351 14.40 7.42 -10.39
C SER A 351 14.74 7.71 -8.90
N VAL A 352 14.76 6.70 -8.03
CA VAL A 352 15.06 6.83 -6.59
C VAL A 352 16.50 6.43 -6.26
N ARG A 353 17.10 7.05 -5.24
CA ARG A 353 18.51 6.83 -4.86
C ARG A 353 18.85 5.39 -4.49
N ARG A 354 17.90 4.64 -3.93
CA ARG A 354 18.08 3.24 -3.52
C ARG A 354 17.69 2.21 -4.59
N ALA A 355 17.44 2.66 -5.82
CA ALA A 355 17.21 1.75 -6.92
C ALA A 355 18.44 0.87 -7.15
N LEU A 356 18.22 -0.43 -7.36
CA LEU A 356 19.27 -1.33 -7.81
C LEU A 356 19.65 -0.96 -9.23
N PRO A 357 20.96 -0.77 -9.55
CA PRO A 357 21.39 -0.51 -10.92
C PRO A 357 20.90 -1.59 -11.88
N GLU A 358 20.45 -1.18 -13.06
CA GLU A 358 19.89 -2.09 -14.08
C GLU A 358 20.91 -3.15 -14.54
N SER A 359 22.19 -2.82 -14.58
CA SER A 359 23.25 -3.75 -14.92
C SER A 359 23.51 -4.80 -13.85
N GLU A 360 23.42 -4.42 -12.57
CA GLU A 360 23.53 -5.34 -11.43
C GLU A 360 22.33 -6.28 -11.38
N LEU A 361 21.11 -5.73 -11.57
CA LEU A 361 19.89 -6.54 -11.65
C LEU A 361 19.97 -7.55 -12.79
N ALA A 362 20.44 -7.14 -13.97
CA ALA A 362 20.60 -8.02 -15.14
C ALA A 362 21.62 -9.14 -14.89
N GLN A 363 22.71 -8.86 -14.17
CA GLN A 363 23.68 -9.88 -13.78
C GLN A 363 23.03 -10.93 -12.87
N LEU A 364 22.38 -10.52 -11.79
CA LEU A 364 21.68 -11.41 -10.86
C LEU A 364 20.56 -12.20 -11.55
N ALA A 365 19.84 -11.56 -12.47
CA ALA A 365 18.82 -12.20 -13.29
C ALA A 365 19.39 -13.26 -14.21
N SER A 366 20.55 -13.01 -14.83
CA SER A 366 21.26 -13.99 -15.67
C SER A 366 21.68 -15.24 -14.86
N GLU A 367 22.12 -15.06 -13.62
CA GLU A 367 22.43 -16.15 -12.69
C GLU A 367 21.18 -16.99 -12.35
N ALA A 368 20.01 -16.36 -12.34
CA ALA A 368 18.72 -17.02 -12.17
C ALA A 368 18.13 -17.58 -13.49
N GLY A 369 18.85 -17.48 -14.61
CA GLY A 369 18.43 -18.00 -15.93
C GLY A 369 17.52 -17.05 -16.73
N LEU A 370 17.32 -15.81 -16.30
CA LEU A 370 16.49 -14.82 -16.98
C LEU A 370 17.30 -14.07 -18.02
N GLN A 371 16.74 -13.87 -19.22
CA GLN A 371 17.43 -13.26 -20.37
C GLN A 371 16.81 -11.94 -20.79
N GLY A 372 17.61 -10.90 -20.95
CA GLY A 372 17.12 -9.59 -21.34
C GLY A 372 18.21 -8.54 -21.52
N ASN A 373 17.77 -7.29 -21.77
CA ASN A 373 18.64 -6.14 -21.97
C ASN A 373 18.43 -5.10 -20.87
N CYS A 374 19.44 -4.24 -20.68
CA CYS A 374 19.40 -3.13 -19.73
C CYS A 374 18.91 -1.84 -20.38
N TYR A 375 18.15 -1.06 -19.63
CA TYR A 375 17.62 0.25 -20.03
C TYR A 375 17.83 1.27 -18.91
N PRO A 376 18.21 2.52 -19.23
CA PRO A 376 18.62 3.49 -18.21
C PRO A 376 17.48 3.99 -17.32
N ASP A 377 16.24 3.89 -17.80
CA ASP A 377 15.02 4.33 -17.12
C ASP A 377 13.78 3.55 -17.58
N VAL A 378 12.68 3.71 -16.84
CA VAL A 378 11.42 3.02 -17.12
C VAL A 378 10.81 3.41 -18.48
N PRO A 379 10.73 4.70 -18.86
CA PRO A 379 10.23 5.08 -20.18
C PRO A 379 10.95 4.40 -21.34
N SER A 380 12.29 4.38 -21.33
CA SER A 380 13.10 3.72 -22.37
C SER A 380 12.83 2.21 -22.44
N ALA A 381 12.68 1.54 -21.29
CA ALA A 381 12.36 0.12 -21.25
C ALA A 381 10.96 -0.17 -21.82
N VAL A 382 9.96 0.67 -21.48
CA VAL A 382 8.58 0.53 -21.98
C VAL A 382 8.53 0.76 -23.49
N GLN A 383 9.15 1.82 -24.00
CA GLN A 383 9.22 2.10 -25.44
C GLN A 383 9.85 0.92 -26.21
N ALA A 384 10.98 0.41 -25.72
CA ALA A 384 11.64 -0.73 -26.36
C ALA A 384 10.76 -2.00 -26.35
N ALA A 385 10.00 -2.23 -25.30
CA ALA A 385 9.05 -3.34 -25.24
C ALA A 385 7.88 -3.13 -26.21
N GLN A 386 7.29 -1.93 -26.26
CA GLN A 386 6.21 -1.59 -27.20
C GLN A 386 6.66 -1.73 -28.66
N GLU A 387 7.86 -1.26 -29.03
CA GLU A 387 8.42 -1.37 -30.40
C GLU A 387 8.62 -2.82 -30.84
N LYS A 388 8.92 -3.73 -29.94
CA LYS A 388 9.13 -5.17 -30.24
C LYS A 388 7.87 -6.01 -30.16
N SER A 389 6.83 -5.50 -29.52
CA SER A 389 5.61 -6.26 -29.26
C SER A 389 4.66 -6.27 -30.45
N LEU A 390 3.94 -7.37 -30.61
CA LEU A 390 2.77 -7.46 -31.47
C LEU A 390 1.49 -7.28 -30.64
N PRO A 391 0.32 -7.02 -31.27
CA PRO A 391 -0.94 -6.82 -30.55
C PRO A 391 -1.33 -7.96 -29.60
N GLU A 392 -0.93 -9.21 -29.91
CA GLU A 392 -1.21 -10.41 -29.13
C GLU A 392 -0.22 -10.67 -27.99
N ASP A 393 0.76 -9.78 -27.82
CA ASP A 393 1.75 -9.91 -26.74
C ASP A 393 1.23 -9.29 -25.45
N PHE A 394 1.92 -9.61 -24.37
CA PHE A 394 1.63 -9.09 -23.03
C PHE A 394 2.87 -8.40 -22.46
N ILE A 395 2.69 -7.17 -21.99
CA ILE A 395 3.74 -6.40 -21.33
C ILE A 395 3.38 -6.27 -19.84
N PHE A 396 4.27 -6.74 -18.97
CA PHE A 396 4.15 -6.53 -17.53
C PHE A 396 5.22 -5.55 -17.05
N VAL A 397 4.81 -4.60 -16.19
CA VAL A 397 5.71 -3.61 -15.57
C VAL A 397 5.61 -3.70 -14.07
N GLY A 398 6.74 -3.97 -13.38
CA GLY A 398 6.70 -4.13 -11.92
C GLY A 398 8.04 -4.42 -11.26
N GLY A 399 7.98 -5.16 -10.14
CA GLY A 399 9.14 -5.49 -9.29
C GLY A 399 9.43 -4.44 -8.22
N SER A 400 8.85 -3.23 -8.33
CA SER A 400 8.92 -2.18 -7.31
C SER A 400 7.79 -1.18 -7.49
N SER A 401 7.28 -0.63 -6.41
CA SER A 401 6.34 0.49 -6.46
C SER A 401 6.92 1.73 -7.16
N PHE A 402 8.25 1.90 -7.12
CA PHE A 402 8.93 3.02 -7.78
C PHE A 402 8.99 2.87 -9.30
N ILE A 403 9.10 1.65 -9.80
CA ILE A 403 9.01 1.36 -11.25
C ILE A 403 7.60 1.71 -11.75
N VAL A 404 6.58 1.31 -11.02
CA VAL A 404 5.19 1.66 -11.35
C VAL A 404 4.95 3.17 -11.22
N ALA A 405 5.55 3.82 -10.23
CA ALA A 405 5.49 5.27 -10.08
C ALA A 405 6.07 6.01 -11.29
N ASP A 406 7.28 5.62 -11.74
CA ASP A 406 7.91 6.22 -12.93
C ASP A 406 7.11 5.95 -14.20
N LEU A 407 6.53 4.74 -14.35
CA LEU A 407 5.62 4.42 -15.45
C LEU A 407 4.42 5.37 -15.47
N LEU A 408 3.71 5.48 -14.34
CA LEU A 408 2.49 6.29 -14.25
C LEU A 408 2.77 7.79 -14.38
N ALA A 409 3.91 8.28 -13.90
CA ALA A 409 4.32 9.66 -14.05
C ALA A 409 4.62 10.02 -15.54
N ASN A 410 4.96 9.02 -16.35
CA ASN A 410 5.28 9.20 -17.77
C ASN A 410 4.20 8.62 -18.72
N ARG A 411 3.02 8.23 -18.22
CA ARG A 411 1.99 7.53 -18.98
C ARG A 411 1.54 8.31 -20.22
N ASP A 412 1.39 9.64 -20.12
CA ASP A 412 0.95 10.47 -21.24
C ASP A 412 2.00 10.50 -22.36
N ALA A 413 3.29 10.60 -22.02
CA ALA A 413 4.40 10.53 -22.97
C ALA A 413 4.56 9.15 -23.62
N LEU A 414 4.09 8.09 -22.94
CA LEU A 414 4.11 6.70 -23.41
C LEU A 414 2.80 6.30 -24.12
N ASN A 415 1.84 7.22 -24.28
CA ASN A 415 0.52 6.98 -24.84
C ASN A 415 -0.25 5.85 -24.11
N LEU A 416 -0.17 5.79 -22.80
CA LEU A 416 -0.88 4.84 -21.93
C LEU A 416 -2.10 5.51 -21.28
N TYR A 417 -3.17 4.73 -21.06
CA TYR A 417 -4.47 5.24 -20.60
C TYR A 417 -4.86 4.78 -19.21
#